data_9e4e2f4670b3101379df687c8f9e1106
#
_entry.id   9e4e2f4670b3101379df687c8f9e1106
#
_cell.length_a   1.000
_cell.length_b   1.000
_cell.length_c   1.000
_cell.angle_alpha   90.00
_cell.angle_beta   90.00
_cell.angle_gamma   90.00
#
_symmetry.space_group_name_H-M   'P 1'
#
loop_
_entity.id
_entity.type
_entity.pdbx_description
1 polymer ?
#
loop_
_entity_poly.entity_id
_entity_poly.type
_entity_poly.pdbx_seq_one_letter_code
_entity_poly.pdbx_strand_id
1 'polypeptide(L)'
;MYQNIPHEMRIWPQWVVWRYEESEGPKPTKVPYSPRNLRHAKVNDASTWATFDEAMNAVLNGNGYSGIGFVLTEEDPYGFIDLDNPYETKEDGSYKHANPDEVMQRQITIYNEFDSFAEKSPSGNGLHIIIKGAVESGRKRSSIEVYSSARFMTMTGDIYRAAPIKEQNELFNALWQQMGEGKSASAFYAGLEHARLTDAQVLEMAGTAANGQKFCDLYYAGDWGKYYPSQSEADLALVDIIAFYSENRQQVQNLFLLSKLGQREKSRAQYRINYMLAKCFDRMLPPVDIDGLRNQVNAAIEKRAKQDAQRQPAPEAKTEE
;
A
#
# COMPACT_ATOMS: atom_id res chain seq x y z
N MET A 1 16.27 -4.34 -22.50
CA MET A 1 15.77 -3.84 -21.22
C MET A 1 15.43 -5.00 -20.30
N TYR A 2 14.47 -5.87 -20.56
CA TYR A 2 14.07 -6.98 -19.67
C TYR A 2 15.18 -7.98 -19.30
N GLN A 3 16.22 -8.14 -20.12
CA GLN A 3 17.37 -8.97 -19.80
C GLN A 3 18.17 -8.50 -18.56
N ASN A 4 17.94 -7.27 -18.13
CA ASN A 4 18.57 -6.72 -16.92
C ASN A 4 17.86 -7.17 -15.62
N ILE A 5 16.69 -7.78 -15.71
CA ILE A 5 16.01 -8.38 -14.56
C ILE A 5 16.89 -9.48 -13.99
N PRO A 6 17.12 -9.55 -12.67
CA PRO A 6 18.00 -10.51 -12.05
C PRO A 6 17.72 -11.95 -12.47
N HIS A 7 18.76 -12.70 -12.83
CA HIS A 7 18.63 -14.07 -13.33
C HIS A 7 17.88 -14.96 -12.35
N GLU A 8 18.08 -14.77 -11.06
CA GLU A 8 17.41 -15.53 -10.00
C GLU A 8 15.88 -15.38 -10.02
N MET A 9 15.34 -14.28 -10.54
CA MET A 9 13.88 -14.15 -10.76
C MET A 9 13.45 -14.79 -12.08
N ARG A 10 14.27 -14.70 -13.13
CA ARG A 10 13.91 -15.19 -14.47
C ARG A 10 13.72 -16.71 -14.56
N ILE A 11 14.31 -17.46 -13.63
CA ILE A 11 14.18 -18.92 -13.58
C ILE A 11 12.81 -19.39 -13.04
N TRP A 12 12.07 -18.51 -12.37
CA TRP A 12 10.74 -18.84 -11.85
C TRP A 12 9.68 -18.82 -12.96
N PRO A 13 8.77 -19.79 -13.05
CA PRO A 13 7.71 -19.81 -14.06
C PRO A 13 6.48 -19.02 -13.64
N GLN A 14 6.68 -17.79 -13.11
CA GLN A 14 5.65 -16.92 -12.51
C GLN A 14 5.45 -15.62 -13.30
N TRP A 15 5.69 -15.66 -14.63
CA TRP A 15 5.63 -14.49 -15.47
C TRP A 15 4.29 -14.38 -16.19
N VAL A 16 3.80 -13.15 -16.29
CA VAL A 16 2.62 -12.74 -17.04
C VAL A 16 2.99 -11.59 -17.96
N VAL A 17 2.13 -11.31 -18.94
CA VAL A 17 2.17 -10.05 -19.68
C VAL A 17 1.04 -9.15 -19.19
N TRP A 18 1.13 -7.85 -19.45
CA TRP A 18 0.08 -6.92 -19.04
C TRP A 18 -0.12 -5.81 -20.07
N ARG A 19 -1.30 -5.21 -20.06
CA ARG A 19 -1.62 -4.00 -20.82
C ARG A 19 -2.51 -3.08 -20.00
N TYR A 20 -2.59 -1.84 -20.45
CA TYR A 20 -3.56 -0.90 -19.92
C TYR A 20 -4.95 -1.19 -20.49
N GLU A 21 -5.96 -1.17 -19.63
CA GLU A 21 -7.37 -1.21 -20.00
C GLU A 21 -8.10 -0.03 -19.38
N GLU A 22 -9.16 0.42 -20.07
CA GLU A 22 -10.03 1.44 -19.50
C GLU A 22 -10.68 0.94 -18.21
N SER A 23 -10.83 1.81 -17.24
CA SER A 23 -11.47 1.52 -15.96
C SER A 23 -12.54 2.58 -15.69
N GLU A 24 -13.42 2.32 -14.73
CA GLU A 24 -14.38 3.32 -14.25
C GLU A 24 -13.72 4.52 -13.56
N GLY A 25 -12.42 4.46 -13.30
CA GLY A 25 -11.63 5.52 -12.68
C GLY A 25 -10.92 6.42 -13.71
N PRO A 26 -10.31 7.51 -13.25
CA PRO A 26 -9.66 8.51 -14.11
C PRO A 26 -8.37 7.99 -14.77
N LYS A 27 -7.87 6.82 -14.40
CA LYS A 27 -6.64 6.22 -14.93
C LYS A 27 -6.90 4.80 -15.41
N PRO A 28 -6.29 4.40 -16.55
CA PRO A 28 -6.38 3.03 -17.00
C PRO A 28 -5.73 2.07 -15.99
N THR A 29 -6.27 0.86 -15.92
CA THR A 29 -5.79 -0.19 -15.01
C THR A 29 -4.82 -1.12 -15.76
N LYS A 30 -3.76 -1.55 -15.09
CA LYS A 30 -2.85 -2.58 -15.59
C LYS A 30 -3.48 -3.94 -15.37
N VAL A 31 -3.85 -4.64 -16.44
CA VAL A 31 -4.51 -5.95 -16.40
C VAL A 31 -3.54 -7.04 -16.83
N PRO A 32 -3.35 -8.12 -16.02
CA PRO A 32 -2.45 -9.21 -16.36
C PRO A 32 -3.11 -10.23 -17.31
N TYR A 33 -2.29 -10.75 -18.23
CA TYR A 33 -2.68 -11.76 -19.22
C TYR A 33 -1.70 -12.93 -19.23
N SER A 34 -2.22 -14.12 -19.56
CA SER A 34 -1.37 -15.28 -19.81
C SER A 34 -0.61 -15.11 -21.12
N PRO A 35 0.72 -15.25 -21.13
CA PRO A 35 1.51 -15.19 -22.36
C PRO A 35 1.14 -16.27 -23.38
N ARG A 36 0.54 -17.39 -22.93
CA ARG A 36 0.29 -18.59 -23.75
C ARG A 36 -1.02 -18.56 -24.53
N ASN A 37 -2.06 -17.90 -23.97
CA ASN A 37 -3.40 -18.01 -24.53
C ASN A 37 -4.17 -16.70 -24.63
N LEU A 38 -3.53 -15.57 -24.31
CA LEU A 38 -4.06 -14.21 -24.42
C LEU A 38 -5.30 -13.95 -23.52
N ARG A 39 -5.59 -14.82 -22.54
CA ARG A 39 -6.67 -14.65 -21.58
C ARG A 39 -6.14 -13.96 -20.32
N HIS A 40 -7.04 -13.39 -19.52
CA HIS A 40 -6.67 -12.80 -18.23
C HIS A 40 -5.91 -13.81 -17.37
N ALA A 41 -4.80 -13.39 -16.82
CA ALA A 41 -4.07 -14.15 -15.80
C ALA A 41 -4.63 -13.87 -14.41
N LYS A 42 -4.48 -14.83 -13.51
CA LYS A 42 -4.92 -14.72 -12.11
C LYS A 42 -3.72 -14.91 -11.20
N VAL A 43 -3.62 -14.09 -10.17
CA VAL A 43 -2.51 -14.14 -9.19
C VAL A 43 -2.54 -15.37 -8.26
N ASN A 44 -3.61 -16.13 -8.29
CA ASN A 44 -3.81 -17.37 -7.51
C ASN A 44 -3.99 -18.62 -8.39
N ASP A 45 -3.61 -18.54 -9.67
CA ASP A 45 -3.75 -19.67 -10.62
C ASP A 45 -2.50 -19.79 -11.48
N ALA A 46 -1.58 -20.65 -11.05
CA ALA A 46 -0.30 -20.89 -11.71
C ALA A 46 -0.43 -21.38 -13.17
N SER A 47 -1.56 -21.98 -13.55
CA SER A 47 -1.80 -22.41 -14.94
C SER A 47 -1.89 -21.23 -15.92
N THR A 48 -2.12 -20.01 -15.42
CA THR A 48 -2.21 -18.78 -16.21
C THR A 48 -0.86 -18.07 -16.38
N TRP A 49 0.18 -18.52 -15.67
CA TRP A 49 1.54 -17.94 -15.73
C TRP A 49 2.41 -18.70 -16.73
N ALA A 50 3.58 -18.16 -17.00
CA ALA A 50 4.51 -18.71 -17.98
C ALA A 50 5.97 -18.52 -17.54
N THR A 51 6.89 -19.02 -18.34
CA THR A 51 8.33 -18.73 -18.16
C THR A 51 8.63 -17.28 -18.58
N PHE A 52 9.77 -16.77 -18.13
CA PHE A 52 10.26 -15.44 -18.52
C PHE A 52 10.37 -15.28 -20.04
N ASP A 53 10.90 -16.30 -20.73
CA ASP A 53 11.12 -16.26 -22.18
C ASP A 53 9.76 -16.27 -22.94
N GLU A 54 8.77 -17.04 -22.48
CA GLU A 54 7.42 -17.00 -23.06
C GLU A 54 6.77 -15.61 -22.91
N ALA A 55 6.91 -14.99 -21.71
CA ALA A 55 6.38 -13.65 -21.47
C ALA A 55 7.09 -12.59 -22.33
N MET A 56 8.42 -12.65 -22.42
CA MET A 56 9.20 -11.78 -23.31
C MET A 56 8.80 -11.92 -24.77
N ASN A 57 8.70 -13.15 -25.26
CA ASN A 57 8.34 -13.41 -26.65
C ASN A 57 6.92 -12.89 -26.96
N ALA A 58 5.97 -13.02 -26.02
CA ALA A 58 4.62 -12.52 -26.19
C ALA A 58 4.59 -10.98 -26.34
N VAL A 59 5.41 -10.25 -25.60
CA VAL A 59 5.53 -8.78 -25.75
C VAL A 59 6.22 -8.41 -27.06
N LEU A 60 7.32 -9.08 -27.41
CA LEU A 60 8.11 -8.76 -28.61
C LEU A 60 7.37 -9.06 -29.90
N ASN A 61 6.47 -10.06 -29.92
CA ASN A 61 5.67 -10.44 -31.09
C ASN A 61 4.52 -9.47 -31.41
N GLY A 62 4.41 -8.35 -30.70
CA GLY A 62 3.48 -7.28 -31.06
C GLY A 62 2.01 -7.56 -30.72
N ASN A 63 1.73 -8.39 -29.72
CA ASN A 63 0.37 -8.74 -29.28
C ASN A 63 -0.36 -7.62 -28.49
N GLY A 64 0.13 -6.38 -28.57
CA GLY A 64 -0.50 -5.22 -27.92
C GLY A 64 -0.30 -5.17 -26.40
N TYR A 65 0.67 -5.92 -25.86
CA TYR A 65 1.03 -5.85 -24.44
C TYR A 65 1.98 -4.69 -24.14
N SER A 66 1.80 -4.08 -22.99
CA SER A 66 2.62 -2.96 -22.51
C SER A 66 3.91 -3.43 -21.82
N GLY A 67 3.95 -4.68 -21.36
CA GLY A 67 5.13 -5.22 -20.70
C GLY A 67 4.90 -6.57 -20.03
N ILE A 68 5.91 -7.00 -19.26
CA ILE A 68 5.87 -8.24 -18.48
C ILE A 68 5.68 -7.91 -16.98
N GLY A 69 5.23 -8.90 -16.22
CA GLY A 69 5.09 -8.82 -14.78
C GLY A 69 5.40 -10.15 -14.11
N PHE A 70 5.81 -10.08 -12.86
CA PHE A 70 6.08 -11.24 -12.01
C PHE A 70 4.93 -11.42 -11.00
N VAL A 71 4.44 -12.62 -10.82
CA VAL A 71 3.40 -12.94 -9.83
C VAL A 71 4.08 -13.38 -8.55
N LEU A 72 3.90 -12.58 -7.49
CA LEU A 72 4.39 -12.91 -6.15
C LEU A 72 3.50 -13.97 -5.49
N THR A 73 4.13 -14.96 -4.89
CA THR A 73 3.49 -16.08 -4.19
C THR A 73 4.14 -16.32 -2.83
N GLU A 74 3.56 -17.20 -2.01
CA GLU A 74 4.18 -17.62 -0.75
C GLU A 74 5.36 -18.58 -0.95
N GLU A 75 5.53 -19.11 -2.18
CA GLU A 75 6.57 -20.10 -2.51
C GLU A 75 7.89 -19.44 -2.95
N ASP A 76 7.83 -18.25 -3.53
CA ASP A 76 9.02 -17.50 -3.92
C ASP A 76 9.54 -16.63 -2.75
N PRO A 77 10.83 -16.30 -2.72
CA PRO A 77 11.41 -15.55 -1.62
C PRO A 77 11.21 -14.03 -1.70
N TYR A 78 10.53 -13.50 -2.74
CA TYR A 78 10.61 -12.09 -3.08
C TYR A 78 9.59 -11.22 -2.37
N GLY A 79 10.08 -10.11 -1.81
CA GLY A 79 9.30 -8.97 -1.39
C GLY A 79 9.47 -7.80 -2.37
N PHE A 80 8.43 -7.02 -2.53
CA PHE A 80 8.35 -5.92 -3.47
C PHE A 80 7.93 -4.64 -2.76
N ILE A 81 8.70 -3.56 -2.98
CA ILE A 81 8.38 -2.24 -2.48
C ILE A 81 8.19 -1.34 -3.70
N ASP A 82 7.00 -0.76 -3.82
CA ASP A 82 6.65 0.21 -4.87
C ASP A 82 6.62 1.61 -4.26
N LEU A 83 7.45 2.50 -4.79
CA LEU A 83 7.55 3.90 -4.42
C LEU A 83 6.93 4.74 -5.53
N ASP A 84 5.67 5.12 -5.35
CA ASP A 84 4.92 5.94 -6.30
C ASP A 84 5.36 7.42 -6.24
N ASN A 85 5.13 8.17 -7.32
CA ASN A 85 5.43 9.60 -7.41
C ASN A 85 4.69 10.41 -6.32
N PRO A 86 5.41 11.07 -5.39
CA PRO A 86 4.77 11.86 -4.34
C PRO A 86 4.21 13.20 -4.83
N TYR A 87 4.66 13.67 -6.01
CA TYR A 87 4.22 14.94 -6.62
C TYR A 87 3.00 14.78 -7.53
N GLU A 88 2.30 13.64 -7.43
CA GLU A 88 1.08 13.45 -8.21
C GLU A 88 0.01 14.47 -7.79
N THR A 89 -0.60 15.13 -8.78
CA THR A 89 -1.63 16.16 -8.58
C THR A 89 -3.04 15.56 -8.68
N LYS A 90 -3.98 16.24 -8.03
CA LYS A 90 -5.42 16.06 -8.21
C LYS A 90 -5.90 16.87 -9.42
N GLU A 91 -7.18 16.71 -9.78
CA GLU A 91 -7.81 17.47 -10.89
C GLU A 91 -7.78 18.99 -10.66
N ASP A 92 -7.81 19.45 -9.41
CA ASP A 92 -7.71 20.85 -9.03
C ASP A 92 -6.29 21.43 -9.06
N GLY A 93 -5.29 20.63 -9.49
CA GLY A 93 -3.88 21.00 -9.55
C GLY A 93 -3.13 20.93 -8.21
N SER A 94 -3.81 20.67 -7.10
CA SER A 94 -3.14 20.47 -5.81
C SER A 94 -2.45 19.10 -5.73
N TYR A 95 -1.36 18.98 -4.97
CA TYR A 95 -0.72 17.69 -4.73
C TYR A 95 -1.63 16.74 -3.95
N LYS A 96 -1.52 15.45 -4.22
CA LYS A 96 -2.21 14.39 -3.45
C LYS A 96 -1.75 14.34 -2.00
N HIS A 97 -0.46 14.63 -1.77
CA HIS A 97 0.14 14.73 -0.43
C HIS A 97 0.23 16.20 -0.01
N ALA A 98 -0.07 16.46 1.26
CA ALA A 98 0.04 17.81 1.82
C ALA A 98 1.49 18.32 1.82
N ASN A 99 2.45 17.43 1.97
CA ASN A 99 3.88 17.71 1.92
C ASN A 99 4.61 16.66 1.05
N PRO A 100 4.65 16.82 -0.28
CA PRO A 100 5.27 15.85 -1.19
C PRO A 100 6.79 15.72 -0.99
N ASP A 101 7.47 16.82 -0.61
CA ASP A 101 8.92 16.81 -0.36
C ASP A 101 9.27 15.88 0.81
N GLU A 102 8.48 15.89 1.87
CA GLU A 102 8.65 15.01 3.02
C GLU A 102 8.41 13.53 2.64
N VAL A 103 7.42 13.26 1.79
CA VAL A 103 7.20 11.91 1.24
C VAL A 103 8.39 11.46 0.42
N MET A 104 8.94 12.33 -0.44
CA MET A 104 10.13 12.05 -1.25
C MET A 104 11.35 11.74 -0.35
N GLN A 105 11.60 12.52 0.70
CA GLN A 105 12.72 12.27 1.60
C GLN A 105 12.61 10.89 2.28
N ARG A 106 11.40 10.47 2.67
CA ARG A 106 11.16 9.11 3.20
C ARG A 106 11.43 8.04 2.15
N GLN A 107 10.98 8.22 0.93
CA GLN A 107 11.22 7.28 -0.16
C GLN A 107 12.72 7.16 -0.45
N ILE A 108 13.47 8.26 -0.43
CA ILE A 108 14.95 8.25 -0.57
C ILE A 108 15.58 7.47 0.57
N THR A 109 15.11 7.63 1.81
CA THR A 109 15.62 6.89 2.97
C THR A 109 15.32 5.39 2.81
N ILE A 110 14.09 5.01 2.47
CA ILE A 110 13.72 3.61 2.21
C ILE A 110 14.62 3.02 1.11
N TYR A 111 14.76 3.72 -0.01
CA TYR A 111 15.61 3.28 -1.11
C TYR A 111 17.07 3.03 -0.68
N ASN A 112 17.63 3.89 0.19
CA ASN A 112 19.00 3.75 0.68
C ASN A 112 19.14 2.62 1.72
N GLU A 113 18.19 2.47 2.64
CA GLU A 113 18.24 1.44 3.68
C GLU A 113 18.08 0.02 3.13
N PHE A 114 17.18 -0.18 2.18
CA PHE A 114 17.01 -1.48 1.56
C PHE A 114 18.18 -1.88 0.66
N ASP A 115 18.87 -0.94 0.04
CA ASP A 115 20.10 -1.12 -0.74
C ASP A 115 20.12 -2.42 -1.59
N SER A 116 19.04 -2.71 -2.28
CA SER A 116 18.81 -3.90 -3.09
C SER A 116 18.57 -3.53 -4.55
N PHE A 117 18.38 -4.53 -5.43
CA PHE A 117 18.02 -4.28 -6.82
C PHE A 117 16.81 -3.35 -6.91
N ALA A 118 16.92 -2.31 -7.73
CA ALA A 118 15.83 -1.40 -7.99
C ALA A 118 15.75 -1.01 -9.46
N GLU A 119 14.51 -0.88 -9.96
CA GLU A 119 14.20 -0.45 -11.32
C GLU A 119 13.20 0.69 -11.33
N LYS A 120 13.10 1.42 -12.43
CA LYS A 120 12.03 2.40 -12.61
C LYS A 120 10.71 1.71 -12.88
N SER A 121 9.63 2.24 -12.34
CA SER A 121 8.28 1.79 -12.66
C SER A 121 7.92 2.06 -14.13
N PRO A 122 6.89 1.41 -14.70
CA PRO A 122 6.49 1.62 -16.10
C PRO A 122 6.12 3.06 -16.46
N SER A 123 5.72 3.88 -15.48
CA SER A 123 5.45 5.32 -15.69
C SER A 123 6.73 6.16 -15.78
N GLY A 124 7.88 5.61 -15.37
CA GLY A 124 9.14 6.33 -15.23
C GLY A 124 9.23 7.25 -14.01
N ASN A 125 8.15 7.43 -13.25
CA ASN A 125 8.04 8.38 -12.15
C ASN A 125 8.03 7.73 -10.76
N GLY A 126 8.21 6.43 -10.67
CA GLY A 126 8.29 5.66 -9.43
C GLY A 126 9.42 4.64 -9.49
N LEU A 127 9.68 3.97 -8.39
CA LEU A 127 10.71 2.94 -8.25
C LEU A 127 10.11 1.66 -7.68
N HIS A 128 10.56 0.54 -8.23
CA HIS A 128 10.36 -0.79 -7.66
C HIS A 128 11.67 -1.23 -6.99
N ILE A 129 11.62 -1.60 -5.71
CA ILE A 129 12.74 -2.22 -5.01
C ILE A 129 12.39 -3.68 -4.75
N ILE A 130 13.27 -4.59 -5.10
CA ILE A 130 13.06 -6.02 -4.93
C ILE A 130 14.04 -6.54 -3.87
N ILE A 131 13.49 -7.27 -2.91
CA ILE A 131 14.25 -7.87 -1.80
C ILE A 131 13.87 -9.35 -1.63
N LYS A 132 14.57 -10.07 -0.77
CA LYS A 132 14.12 -11.35 -0.22
C LYS A 132 13.54 -11.10 1.16
N GLY A 133 12.26 -11.45 1.33
CA GLY A 133 11.50 -11.24 2.57
C GLY A 133 10.01 -11.36 2.33
N ALA A 134 9.27 -11.70 3.39
CA ALA A 134 7.84 -11.91 3.35
C ALA A 134 7.13 -11.05 4.39
N VAL A 135 5.92 -10.60 4.06
CA VAL A 135 4.98 -9.90 4.95
C VAL A 135 3.64 -10.61 4.94
N GLU A 136 2.87 -10.46 6.02
CA GLU A 136 1.59 -11.14 6.20
C GLU A 136 0.56 -10.79 5.10
N SER A 137 0.56 -9.54 4.63
CA SER A 137 -0.36 -9.06 3.59
C SER A 137 0.16 -7.80 2.91
N GLY A 138 -0.30 -7.54 1.69
CA GLY A 138 0.03 -6.29 1.00
C GLY A 138 -0.49 -5.07 1.77
N ARG A 139 0.29 -3.99 1.79
CA ARG A 139 -0.07 -2.69 2.37
C ARG A 139 0.29 -1.54 1.45
N LYS A 140 -0.55 -0.48 1.51
CA LYS A 140 -0.32 0.77 0.80
C LYS A 140 -0.50 1.95 1.76
N ARG A 141 0.50 2.84 1.83
CA ARG A 141 0.45 4.07 2.64
C ARG A 141 1.40 5.14 2.08
N SER A 142 0.90 6.37 1.96
CA SER A 142 1.71 7.55 1.61
C SER A 142 2.62 7.33 0.38
N SER A 143 2.07 6.82 -0.74
CA SER A 143 2.80 6.49 -1.97
C SER A 143 3.90 5.43 -1.80
N ILE A 144 3.76 4.56 -0.81
CA ILE A 144 4.57 3.37 -0.60
C ILE A 144 3.64 2.17 -0.59
N GLU A 145 3.96 1.15 -1.38
CA GLU A 145 3.25 -0.14 -1.38
C GLU A 145 4.26 -1.26 -1.10
N VAL A 146 3.83 -2.28 -0.34
CA VAL A 146 4.63 -3.46 -0.03
C VAL A 146 3.82 -4.73 -0.27
N TYR A 147 4.43 -5.71 -0.93
CA TYR A 147 3.81 -6.99 -1.28
C TYR A 147 4.84 -8.11 -1.24
N SER A 148 4.42 -9.33 -0.87
CA SER A 148 5.22 -10.55 -1.01
C SER A 148 4.39 -11.74 -1.52
N SER A 149 3.09 -11.58 -1.71
CA SER A 149 2.23 -12.64 -2.25
C SER A 149 0.94 -12.08 -2.84
N ALA A 150 0.19 -12.92 -3.56
CA ALA A 150 -1.14 -12.65 -4.11
C ALA A 150 -1.23 -11.35 -4.96
N ARG A 151 -0.15 -10.98 -5.61
CA ARG A 151 -0.05 -9.78 -6.44
C ARG A 151 0.81 -10.03 -7.67
N PHE A 152 0.45 -9.49 -8.84
CA PHE A 152 1.42 -9.35 -9.93
C PHE A 152 2.06 -7.97 -9.86
N MET A 153 3.36 -7.93 -10.06
CA MET A 153 4.14 -6.69 -10.09
C MET A 153 4.70 -6.51 -11.50
N THR A 154 4.52 -5.33 -12.06
CA THR A 154 5.09 -5.01 -13.37
C THR A 154 6.61 -4.92 -13.28
N MET A 155 7.32 -5.51 -14.25
CA MET A 155 8.78 -5.50 -14.30
C MET A 155 9.24 -4.82 -15.58
N THR A 156 10.19 -3.90 -15.48
CA THR A 156 10.67 -3.10 -16.61
C THR A 156 12.09 -3.48 -17.07
N GLY A 157 12.93 -3.89 -16.14
CA GLY A 157 14.38 -4.04 -16.38
C GLY A 157 15.09 -2.70 -16.65
N ASP A 158 14.42 -1.55 -16.43
CA ASP A 158 15.06 -0.22 -16.46
C ASP A 158 15.75 0.03 -15.12
N ILE A 159 16.99 -0.44 -15.03
CA ILE A 159 17.76 -0.45 -13.79
C ILE A 159 17.93 0.96 -13.24
N TYR A 160 17.56 1.16 -11.98
CA TYR A 160 17.89 2.35 -11.19
C TYR A 160 19.06 2.08 -10.23
N ARG A 161 19.10 0.87 -9.62
CA ARG A 161 20.24 0.36 -8.84
C ARG A 161 20.61 -1.05 -9.27
N ALA A 162 21.81 -1.22 -9.81
CA ALA A 162 22.38 -2.51 -10.16
C ALA A 162 23.02 -3.15 -8.91
N ALA A 163 22.22 -3.81 -8.08
CA ALA A 163 22.67 -4.55 -6.91
C ALA A 163 22.07 -5.97 -6.92
N PRO A 164 22.66 -6.94 -6.20
CA PRO A 164 22.00 -8.22 -5.93
C PRO A 164 20.70 -8.01 -5.16
N ILE A 165 19.72 -8.91 -5.35
CA ILE A 165 18.54 -8.94 -4.50
C ILE A 165 18.96 -9.39 -3.09
N LYS A 166 18.82 -8.52 -2.09
CA LYS A 166 19.29 -8.75 -0.73
C LYS A 166 18.23 -9.38 0.15
N GLU A 167 18.67 -10.18 1.10
CA GLU A 167 17.85 -10.67 2.21
C GLU A 167 17.60 -9.53 3.20
N GLN A 168 16.34 -9.08 3.34
CA GLN A 168 15.96 -7.92 4.14
C GLN A 168 14.65 -8.14 4.90
N ASN A 169 14.42 -9.39 5.35
CA ASN A 169 13.15 -9.78 5.95
C ASN A 169 12.79 -8.97 7.20
N GLU A 170 13.75 -8.72 8.11
CA GLU A 170 13.51 -7.92 9.31
C GLU A 170 13.13 -6.47 8.98
N LEU A 171 13.89 -5.83 8.09
CA LEU A 171 13.64 -4.46 7.65
C LEU A 171 12.27 -4.35 6.93
N PHE A 172 11.95 -5.35 6.11
CA PHE A 172 10.70 -5.39 5.37
C PHE A 172 9.48 -5.54 6.30
N ASN A 173 9.57 -6.42 7.30
CA ASN A 173 8.53 -6.57 8.31
C ASN A 173 8.40 -5.32 9.19
N ALA A 174 9.50 -4.66 9.56
CA ALA A 174 9.45 -3.43 10.33
C ALA A 174 8.78 -2.30 9.53
N LEU A 175 9.10 -2.13 8.23
CA LEU A 175 8.40 -1.20 7.34
C LEU A 175 6.91 -1.53 7.23
N TRP A 176 6.58 -2.81 7.04
CA TRP A 176 5.20 -3.28 6.95
C TRP A 176 4.41 -3.00 8.25
N GLN A 177 5.02 -3.22 9.42
CA GLN A 177 4.41 -2.89 10.71
C GLN A 177 4.14 -1.41 10.83
N GLN A 178 5.10 -0.53 10.56
CA GLN A 178 4.90 0.92 10.58
C GLN A 178 3.81 1.37 9.61
N MET A 179 3.73 0.79 8.43
CA MET A 179 2.64 1.07 7.49
C MET A 179 1.28 0.63 8.04
N GLY A 180 1.25 -0.31 8.97
CA GLY A 180 0.05 -0.85 9.62
C GLY A 180 -0.31 -0.21 10.95
N GLU A 181 0.61 0.48 11.61
CA GLU A 181 0.40 1.07 12.94
C GLU A 181 -0.75 2.08 13.00
N GLY A 182 -1.25 2.51 11.86
CA GLY A 182 -2.52 3.21 11.77
C GLY A 182 -3.74 2.32 11.56
N LYS A 183 -3.60 1.01 11.34
CA LYS A 183 -4.71 0.06 11.19
C LYS A 183 -4.97 -0.76 12.46
N SER A 184 -3.96 -1.02 13.27
CA SER A 184 -4.16 -1.40 14.68
C SER A 184 -4.33 -0.13 15.53
N ALA A 185 -5.23 0.69 15.08
CA ALA A 185 -5.68 1.92 15.69
C ALA A 185 -6.13 1.74 17.16
N SER A 186 -6.28 0.51 17.65
CA SER A 186 -6.63 0.29 19.05
C SER A 186 -5.55 0.77 20.01
N ALA A 187 -4.25 0.71 19.69
CA ALA A 187 -3.19 1.14 20.60
C ALA A 187 -2.90 2.66 20.51
N PHE A 188 -2.94 3.25 19.31
CA PHE A 188 -2.79 4.71 19.15
C PHE A 188 -4.06 5.45 19.60
N TYR A 189 -5.24 4.85 19.32
CA TYR A 189 -6.53 5.41 19.73
C TYR A 189 -6.98 4.96 21.14
N ALA A 190 -6.33 3.99 21.79
CA ALA A 190 -6.54 3.71 23.21
C ALA A 190 -6.18 4.92 24.10
N GLY A 191 -5.31 5.82 23.63
CA GLY A 191 -5.09 7.14 24.25
C GLY A 191 -6.15 8.19 23.87
N LEU A 192 -6.98 7.93 22.85
CA LEU A 192 -8.04 8.81 22.35
C LEU A 192 -9.44 8.25 22.65
N GLU A 193 -9.54 7.26 23.54
CA GLU A 193 -10.83 6.59 23.88
C GLU A 193 -11.90 7.51 24.48
N HIS A 194 -11.52 8.73 24.87
CA HIS A 194 -12.50 9.76 25.20
C HIS A 194 -12.60 10.73 24.04
N ALA A 195 -13.70 10.67 23.30
CA ALA A 195 -14.05 11.73 22.37
C ALA A 195 -13.93 13.08 23.10
N ARG A 196 -13.04 13.96 22.63
CA ARG A 196 -12.84 15.29 23.22
C ARG A 196 -14.10 16.13 23.15
N LEU A 197 -14.96 15.84 22.17
CA LEU A 197 -16.25 16.48 21.93
C LEU A 197 -17.37 15.45 22.00
N THR A 198 -18.52 15.87 22.54
CA THR A 198 -19.75 15.08 22.45
C THR A 198 -20.29 15.06 21.02
N ASP A 199 -21.16 14.10 20.71
CA ASP A 199 -21.83 14.02 19.39
C ASP A 199 -22.52 15.33 19.02
N ALA A 200 -23.21 15.95 19.99
CA ALA A 200 -23.89 17.23 19.80
C ALA A 200 -22.91 18.36 19.44
N GLN A 201 -21.76 18.41 20.10
CA GLN A 201 -20.73 19.42 19.82
C GLN A 201 -20.11 19.22 18.43
N VAL A 202 -19.84 17.97 18.03
CA VAL A 202 -19.33 17.66 16.67
C VAL A 202 -20.33 18.14 15.61
N LEU A 203 -21.63 17.83 15.79
CA LEU A 203 -22.68 18.23 14.84
C LEU A 203 -22.86 19.75 14.79
N GLU A 204 -22.83 20.43 15.94
CA GLU A 204 -22.93 21.88 16.04
C GLU A 204 -21.76 22.57 15.33
N MET A 205 -20.52 22.15 15.62
CA MET A 205 -19.33 22.70 14.99
C MET A 205 -19.33 22.48 13.48
N ALA A 206 -19.70 21.29 13.01
CA ALA A 206 -19.79 21.00 11.59
C ALA A 206 -20.90 21.83 10.91
N GLY A 207 -22.03 22.04 11.58
CA GLY A 207 -23.16 22.81 11.06
C GLY A 207 -22.94 24.31 11.02
N THR A 208 -22.09 24.85 11.91
CA THR A 208 -21.81 26.30 12.01
C THR A 208 -20.53 26.72 11.27
N ALA A 209 -19.77 25.77 10.72
CA ALA A 209 -18.57 26.05 9.95
C ALA A 209 -18.85 26.79 8.63
N ALA A 210 -17.82 27.31 7.98
CA ALA A 210 -17.95 27.97 6.68
C ALA A 210 -18.63 27.10 5.60
N ASN A 211 -18.49 25.78 5.69
CA ASN A 211 -19.16 24.77 4.85
C ASN A 211 -20.37 24.12 5.52
N GLY A 212 -20.88 24.71 6.60
CA GLY A 212 -21.95 24.15 7.43
C GLY A 212 -23.25 23.88 6.67
N GLN A 213 -23.62 24.73 5.69
CA GLN A 213 -24.79 24.45 4.84
C GLN A 213 -24.63 23.13 4.07
N LYS A 214 -23.45 22.88 3.50
CA LYS A 214 -23.15 21.62 2.81
C LYS A 214 -23.22 20.43 3.77
N PHE A 215 -22.68 20.57 4.99
CA PHE A 215 -22.80 19.54 6.01
C PHE A 215 -24.28 19.24 6.34
N CYS A 216 -25.09 20.28 6.58
CA CYS A 216 -26.50 20.11 6.90
C CYS A 216 -27.28 19.43 5.76
N ASP A 217 -27.02 19.83 4.52
CA ASP A 217 -27.65 19.22 3.35
C ASP A 217 -27.31 17.72 3.23
N LEU A 218 -26.04 17.34 3.46
CA LEU A 218 -25.61 15.95 3.42
C LEU A 218 -26.11 15.14 4.62
N TYR A 219 -26.00 15.71 5.83
CA TYR A 219 -26.27 14.99 7.07
C TYR A 219 -27.77 14.82 7.33
N TYR A 220 -28.54 15.92 7.28
CA TYR A 220 -29.96 15.95 7.66
C TYR A 220 -30.89 15.76 6.46
N ALA A 221 -30.60 16.32 5.30
CA ALA A 221 -31.45 16.24 4.14
C ALA A 221 -31.10 15.07 3.20
N GLY A 222 -29.83 14.64 3.16
CA GLY A 222 -29.35 13.65 2.20
C GLY A 222 -29.24 14.21 0.78
N ASP A 223 -29.21 15.54 0.62
CA ASP A 223 -29.18 16.24 -0.66
C ASP A 223 -27.72 16.39 -1.15
N TRP A 224 -27.21 15.34 -1.75
CA TRP A 224 -25.81 15.25 -2.20
C TRP A 224 -25.62 15.72 -3.64
N GLY A 225 -26.68 15.66 -4.48
CA GLY A 225 -26.56 15.86 -5.94
C GLY A 225 -26.09 17.23 -6.39
N LYS A 226 -26.19 18.28 -5.52
CA LYS A 226 -25.62 19.60 -5.79
C LYS A 226 -24.12 19.72 -5.52
N TYR A 227 -23.52 18.75 -4.86
CA TYR A 227 -22.11 18.83 -4.42
C TYR A 227 -21.23 17.75 -5.02
N TYR A 228 -21.80 16.57 -5.37
CA TYR A 228 -21.05 15.41 -5.78
C TYR A 228 -21.72 14.69 -6.96
N PRO A 229 -20.92 14.11 -7.87
CA PRO A 229 -21.44 13.35 -9.00
C PRO A 229 -22.03 11.99 -8.60
N SER A 230 -21.64 11.47 -7.41
CA SER A 230 -22.15 10.21 -6.89
C SER A 230 -22.40 10.27 -5.39
N GLN A 231 -23.39 9.49 -4.93
CA GLN A 231 -23.64 9.33 -3.50
C GLN A 231 -22.46 8.69 -2.76
N SER A 232 -21.66 7.85 -3.45
CA SER A 232 -20.48 7.23 -2.86
C SER A 232 -19.39 8.23 -2.51
N GLU A 233 -19.26 9.29 -3.30
CA GLU A 233 -18.33 10.40 -3.02
C GLU A 233 -18.89 11.29 -1.90
N ALA A 234 -20.19 11.53 -1.92
CA ALA A 234 -20.87 12.27 -0.83
C ALA A 234 -20.77 11.56 0.52
N ASP A 235 -20.92 10.22 0.56
CA ASP A 235 -20.73 9.41 1.76
C ASP A 235 -19.32 9.61 2.34
N LEU A 236 -18.29 9.49 1.49
CA LEU A 236 -16.90 9.69 1.89
C LEU A 236 -16.64 11.12 2.39
N ALA A 237 -17.17 12.11 1.68
CA ALA A 237 -17.01 13.51 2.06
C ALA A 237 -17.72 13.84 3.38
N LEU A 238 -18.89 13.26 3.66
CA LEU A 238 -19.56 13.44 4.93
C LEU A 238 -18.75 12.81 6.08
N VAL A 239 -18.22 11.61 5.89
CA VAL A 239 -17.31 10.96 6.86
C VAL A 239 -16.07 11.85 7.11
N ASP A 240 -15.51 12.44 6.07
CA ASP A 240 -14.34 13.33 6.15
C ASP A 240 -14.66 14.62 6.94
N ILE A 241 -15.83 15.22 6.73
CA ILE A 241 -16.28 16.40 7.49
C ILE A 241 -16.44 16.05 8.97
N ILE A 242 -17.07 14.92 9.30
CA ILE A 242 -17.26 14.49 10.70
C ILE A 242 -15.90 14.19 11.35
N ALA A 243 -15.01 13.48 10.63
CA ALA A 243 -13.67 13.12 11.10
C ALA A 243 -12.77 14.34 11.34
N PHE A 244 -13.03 15.48 10.68
CA PHE A 244 -12.29 16.72 10.94
C PHE A 244 -12.54 17.25 12.38
N TYR A 245 -13.73 17.02 12.95
CA TYR A 245 -14.11 17.47 14.30
C TYR A 245 -13.97 16.37 15.35
N SER A 246 -13.84 15.10 14.94
CA SER A 246 -13.72 13.97 15.86
C SER A 246 -12.57 13.06 15.46
N GLU A 247 -11.57 12.92 16.34
CA GLU A 247 -10.48 11.96 16.21
C GLU A 247 -10.91 10.53 16.61
N ASN A 248 -12.14 10.36 17.13
CA ASN A 248 -12.68 9.07 17.57
C ASN A 248 -13.39 8.36 16.41
N ARG A 249 -12.75 7.29 15.91
CA ARG A 249 -13.24 6.50 14.78
C ARG A 249 -14.65 5.94 15.00
N GLN A 250 -14.95 5.47 16.22
CA GLN A 250 -16.26 4.92 16.55
C GLN A 250 -17.34 6.01 16.57
N GLN A 251 -17.02 7.20 17.09
CA GLN A 251 -17.91 8.36 17.07
C GLN A 251 -18.23 8.78 15.63
N VAL A 252 -17.21 8.88 14.77
CA VAL A 252 -17.40 9.21 13.34
C VAL A 252 -18.29 8.19 12.65
N GLN A 253 -18.04 6.89 12.87
CA GLN A 253 -18.89 5.83 12.35
C GLN A 253 -20.34 5.97 12.82
N ASN A 254 -20.56 6.17 14.11
CA ASN A 254 -21.90 6.29 14.69
C ASN A 254 -22.65 7.50 14.12
N LEU A 255 -21.99 8.66 14.08
CA LEU A 255 -22.57 9.88 13.51
C LEU A 255 -22.90 9.73 12.04
N PHE A 256 -22.02 9.12 11.24
CA PHE A 256 -22.31 8.83 9.83
C PHE A 256 -23.54 7.92 9.68
N LEU A 257 -23.62 6.83 10.46
CA LEU A 257 -24.76 5.90 10.40
C LEU A 257 -26.08 6.54 10.83
N LEU A 258 -26.05 7.58 11.66
CA LEU A 258 -27.23 8.37 12.05
C LEU A 258 -27.65 9.37 10.97
N SER A 259 -26.76 9.74 10.07
CA SER A 259 -27.04 10.71 8.99
C SER A 259 -27.99 10.15 7.94
N LYS A 260 -28.62 11.04 7.17
CA LYS A 260 -29.51 10.65 6.06
C LYS A 260 -28.79 9.84 4.97
N LEU A 261 -27.52 10.16 4.67
CA LEU A 261 -26.70 9.39 3.74
C LEU A 261 -26.35 8.01 4.29
N GLY A 262 -26.07 7.90 5.58
CA GLY A 262 -25.76 6.63 6.25
C GLY A 262 -26.92 5.65 6.36
N GLN A 263 -28.18 6.08 6.08
CA GLN A 263 -29.35 5.22 6.14
C GLN A 263 -29.46 4.24 4.94
N ARG A 264 -28.74 4.47 3.85
CA ARG A 264 -28.77 3.60 2.68
C ARG A 264 -28.07 2.26 2.97
N GLU A 265 -28.66 1.15 2.53
CA GLU A 265 -28.14 -0.21 2.75
C GLU A 265 -26.66 -0.36 2.33
N LYS A 266 -26.30 0.11 1.10
CA LYS A 266 -24.92 0.08 0.61
C LYS A 266 -23.94 0.89 1.49
N SER A 267 -24.39 2.02 2.05
CA SER A 267 -23.55 2.87 2.91
C SER A 267 -23.34 2.25 4.30
N ARG A 268 -24.25 1.38 4.75
CA ARG A 268 -24.18 0.65 6.02
C ARG A 268 -23.35 -0.64 5.94
N ALA A 269 -22.96 -1.09 4.75
CA ALA A 269 -22.15 -2.28 4.60
C ALA A 269 -20.79 -2.10 5.31
N GLN A 270 -20.42 -3.05 6.19
CA GLN A 270 -19.23 -2.92 7.06
C GLN A 270 -17.94 -2.69 6.28
N TYR A 271 -17.75 -3.36 5.14
CA TYR A 271 -16.58 -3.16 4.28
C TYR A 271 -16.47 -1.72 3.77
N ARG A 272 -17.62 -1.09 3.46
CA ARG A 272 -17.67 0.28 2.98
C ARG A 272 -17.39 1.30 4.08
N ILE A 273 -17.94 1.08 5.25
CA ILE A 273 -17.64 1.89 6.45
C ILE A 273 -16.14 1.82 6.75
N ASN A 274 -15.57 0.62 6.79
CA ASN A 274 -14.15 0.42 7.02
C ASN A 274 -13.29 1.14 5.98
N TYR A 275 -13.67 1.08 4.69
CA TYR A 275 -12.99 1.79 3.61
C TYR A 275 -13.02 3.32 3.80
N MET A 276 -14.18 3.91 4.11
CA MET A 276 -14.32 5.35 4.29
C MET A 276 -13.52 5.83 5.52
N LEU A 277 -13.67 5.14 6.64
CA LEU A 277 -12.93 5.46 7.87
C LEU A 277 -11.41 5.33 7.65
N ALA A 278 -10.95 4.27 6.98
CA ALA A 278 -9.53 4.13 6.65
C ALA A 278 -9.03 5.32 5.83
N LYS A 279 -9.77 5.72 4.77
CA LYS A 279 -9.39 6.87 3.95
C LYS A 279 -9.31 8.19 4.71
N CYS A 280 -10.23 8.45 5.63
CA CYS A 280 -10.25 9.69 6.41
C CYS A 280 -9.16 9.70 7.49
N PHE A 281 -9.01 8.61 8.23
CA PHE A 281 -8.06 8.54 9.33
C PHE A 281 -6.62 8.24 8.89
N ASP A 282 -6.39 7.55 7.76
CA ASP A 282 -5.04 7.34 7.22
C ASP A 282 -4.31 8.66 6.87
N ARG A 283 -5.05 9.74 6.63
CA ARG A 283 -4.48 11.09 6.43
C ARG A 283 -3.98 11.73 7.73
N MET A 284 -4.52 11.30 8.87
CA MET A 284 -4.19 11.82 10.21
C MET A 284 -3.02 11.06 10.86
N LEU A 285 -2.55 9.98 10.20
CA LEU A 285 -1.46 9.19 10.75
C LEU A 285 -0.14 9.93 10.63
N PRO A 286 0.71 9.87 11.68
CA PRO A 286 2.05 10.40 11.59
C PRO A 286 2.80 9.75 10.43
N PRO A 287 3.76 10.45 9.83
CA PRO A 287 4.64 9.89 8.82
C PRO A 287 5.35 8.64 9.33
N VAL A 288 5.75 7.76 8.38
CA VAL A 288 6.60 6.60 8.72
C VAL A 288 7.87 7.11 9.41
N ASP A 289 8.11 6.67 10.65
CA ASP A 289 9.30 7.03 11.43
C ASP A 289 10.47 6.12 11.05
N ILE A 290 11.32 6.60 10.15
CA ILE A 290 12.46 5.83 9.64
C ILE A 290 13.55 5.64 10.70
N ASP A 291 13.76 6.61 11.58
CA ASP A 291 14.76 6.47 12.66
C ASP A 291 14.28 5.44 13.69
N GLY A 292 13.00 5.46 14.04
CA GLY A 292 12.39 4.41 14.85
C GLY A 292 12.46 3.04 14.16
N LEU A 293 12.26 2.96 12.85
CA LEU A 293 12.42 1.74 12.07
C LEU A 293 13.85 1.18 12.19
N ARG A 294 14.86 2.03 11.97
CA ARG A 294 16.27 1.65 12.11
C ARG A 294 16.59 1.12 13.50
N ASN A 295 16.10 1.78 14.54
CA ASN A 295 16.30 1.36 15.92
C ASN A 295 15.63 0.00 16.22
N GLN A 296 14.43 -0.24 15.72
CA GLN A 296 13.74 -1.53 15.84
C GLN A 296 14.50 -2.66 15.13
N VAL A 297 15.00 -2.41 13.92
CA VAL A 297 15.79 -3.38 13.15
C VAL A 297 17.09 -3.71 13.88
N ASN A 298 17.83 -2.71 14.36
CA ASN A 298 19.08 -2.93 15.08
C ASN A 298 18.84 -3.75 16.37
N ALA A 299 17.78 -3.42 17.12
CA ALA A 299 17.39 -4.18 18.31
C ALA A 299 17.01 -5.64 17.99
N ALA A 300 16.34 -5.88 16.88
CA ALA A 300 15.97 -7.23 16.42
C ALA A 300 17.21 -8.04 16.02
N ILE A 301 18.17 -7.43 15.31
CA ILE A 301 19.44 -8.05 14.91
C ILE A 301 20.27 -8.42 16.17
N GLU A 302 20.39 -7.51 17.12
CA GLU A 302 21.11 -7.77 18.38
C GLU A 302 20.46 -8.91 19.19
N LYS A 303 19.14 -8.92 19.27
CA LYS A 303 18.39 -9.99 19.95
C LYS A 303 18.64 -11.35 19.30
N ARG A 304 18.63 -11.41 17.98
CA ARG A 304 18.91 -12.64 17.23
C ARG A 304 20.34 -13.11 17.42
N ALA A 305 21.32 -12.22 17.29
CA ALA A 305 22.72 -12.53 17.54
C ALA A 305 22.98 -13.11 18.95
N LYS A 306 22.29 -12.58 19.98
CA LYS A 306 22.35 -13.12 21.35
C LYS A 306 21.72 -14.51 21.46
N GLN A 307 20.62 -14.76 20.76
CA GLN A 307 19.97 -16.08 20.75
C GLN A 307 20.82 -17.12 20.02
N ASP A 308 21.44 -16.77 18.90
CA ASP A 308 22.31 -17.66 18.11
C ASP A 308 23.60 -17.99 18.88
N ALA A 309 24.19 -17.01 19.58
CA ALA A 309 25.33 -17.25 20.46
C ALA A 309 25.01 -18.22 21.62
N GLN A 310 23.77 -18.21 22.14
CA GLN A 310 23.33 -19.16 23.17
C GLN A 310 22.99 -20.57 22.63
N ARG A 311 22.82 -20.72 21.30
CA ARG A 311 22.53 -22.00 20.64
C ARG A 311 23.77 -22.76 20.16
N GLN A 312 24.95 -22.14 20.15
CA GLN A 312 26.19 -22.85 19.81
C GLN A 312 26.51 -23.87 20.93
N PRO A 313 26.68 -25.15 20.58
CA PRO A 313 27.12 -26.15 21.57
C PRO A 313 28.52 -25.78 22.11
N ALA A 314 28.72 -26.02 23.37
CA ALA A 314 30.03 -25.83 24.00
C ALA A 314 31.10 -26.61 23.22
N PRO A 315 32.33 -26.05 23.03
CA PRO A 315 33.37 -26.73 22.32
C PRO A 315 33.66 -28.08 23.01
N GLU A 316 33.60 -29.17 22.23
CA GLU A 316 33.98 -30.51 22.73
C GLU A 316 35.37 -30.45 23.35
N ALA A 317 35.45 -30.80 24.61
CA ALA A 317 36.72 -30.94 25.31
C ALA A 317 37.55 -32.00 24.58
N LYS A 318 38.69 -31.58 24.01
CA LYS A 318 39.66 -32.52 23.48
C LYS A 318 40.13 -33.38 24.64
N THR A 319 39.77 -34.63 24.63
CA THR A 319 40.41 -35.68 25.43
C THR A 319 41.82 -35.90 24.85
N GLU A 320 42.81 -35.44 25.60
CA GLU A 320 44.22 -35.87 25.38
C GLU A 320 44.32 -37.32 25.85
N GLU A 321 44.68 -38.23 24.94
CA GLU A 321 45.35 -39.49 25.20
C GLU A 321 46.85 -39.34 24.97
#